data_4334e79e47fb1be1380ca6b920cc1519
#
_entry.id   4334e79e47fb1be1380ca6b920cc1519
#
_cell.length_a   1.000
_cell.length_b   1.000
_cell.length_c   1.000
_cell.angle_alpha   90.00
_cell.angle_beta   90.00
_cell.angle_gamma   90.00
#
_symmetry.space_group_name_H-M   'P 1'
#
loop_
_entity.id
_entity.type
_entity.pdbx_description
1 polymer ?
#
loop_
_entity_poly.entity_id
_entity_poly.type
_entity_poly.pdbx_seq_one_letter_code
_entity_poly.pdbx_strand_id
1 'polypeptide(L)'
;MERIIMHYDMDAFYASIEINRNPKLKSKALVVGENIVTTASYEARKYGIHSAMKVSDAKLFCPKLIVLPVDKTEYIRISNEIHNLILKITNKVEFVATDEGYIDLTDVIKPENKKAFAIKFKQRIKELTNLTCSVGVGFNKLSAKIASDINKPFGFFIFENEEEFIKHISDKKIKIIPGVGKKFFEILKNDNIFYVKDVFKYSLDYLVKKYGKSRGENLYCSVRGIDFDEVEYQREIHSIGNEETFLIPLQNNSEIIREFNSLFEYTFERLIKNNVFTQSVTIKMRYTSFKTYTKSKKLKFSTRSKDFIYNEMLELINSFEKEDEVRLLGVYFGDIRKNSLVQLEFNKNYK
;
A
#
# COMPACT_ATOMS: atom_id res chain seq x y z
N MET A 1 3.37 -1.73 30.50
CA MET A 1 2.86 -3.00 29.88
C MET A 1 3.66 -3.24 28.62
N GLU A 2 4.08 -4.46 28.36
CA GLU A 2 4.80 -4.83 27.13
C GLU A 2 3.85 -4.71 25.94
N ARG A 3 4.24 -3.99 24.87
CA ARG A 3 3.43 -3.89 23.66
C ARG A 3 3.42 -5.24 22.94
N ILE A 4 2.26 -5.64 22.47
CA ILE A 4 2.07 -6.87 21.66
C ILE A 4 1.42 -6.47 20.35
N ILE A 5 2.24 -6.35 19.31
CA ILE A 5 1.78 -6.00 17.98
C ILE A 5 1.82 -7.24 17.10
N MET A 6 0.73 -7.52 16.42
CA MET A 6 0.64 -8.60 15.44
C MET A 6 0.49 -8.00 14.04
N HIS A 7 1.28 -8.50 13.10
CA HIS A 7 1.11 -8.25 11.67
C HIS A 7 0.60 -9.52 11.01
N TYR A 8 -0.46 -9.43 10.20
CA TYR A 8 -0.94 -10.51 9.35
C TYR A 8 -0.78 -10.14 7.87
N ASP A 9 -0.53 -11.15 7.05
CA ASP A 9 -0.32 -11.00 5.60
C ASP A 9 -0.89 -12.25 4.92
N MET A 10 -1.85 -12.07 4.02
CA MET A 10 -2.51 -13.17 3.33
C MET A 10 -1.58 -13.77 2.27
N ASP A 11 -1.43 -15.07 2.28
CA ASP A 11 -0.49 -15.76 1.40
C ASP A 11 -0.96 -15.73 -0.07
N ALA A 12 -0.21 -15.00 -0.92
CA ALA A 12 -0.51 -14.83 -2.35
C ALA A 12 -1.99 -14.51 -2.63
N PHE A 13 -2.54 -13.52 -1.93
CA PHE A 13 -3.98 -13.28 -1.73
C PHE A 13 -4.84 -13.49 -2.97
N TYR A 14 -4.66 -12.67 -4.02
CA TYR A 14 -5.50 -12.78 -5.23
C TYR A 14 -5.34 -14.14 -5.92
N ALA A 15 -4.10 -14.63 -6.03
CA ALA A 15 -3.84 -15.94 -6.63
C ALA A 15 -4.49 -17.08 -5.83
N SER A 16 -4.50 -17.00 -4.51
CA SER A 16 -5.12 -17.97 -3.62
C SER A 16 -6.65 -17.95 -3.73
N ILE A 17 -7.26 -16.78 -3.91
CA ILE A 17 -8.70 -16.67 -4.19
C ILE A 17 -9.06 -17.35 -5.51
N GLU A 18 -8.29 -17.11 -6.57
CA GLU A 18 -8.55 -17.74 -7.86
C GLU A 18 -8.36 -19.27 -7.83
N ILE A 19 -7.40 -19.77 -7.05
CA ILE A 19 -7.22 -21.21 -6.81
C ILE A 19 -8.42 -21.79 -6.04
N ASN A 20 -8.97 -21.09 -5.07
CA ASN A 20 -10.19 -21.53 -4.36
C ASN A 20 -11.40 -21.61 -5.28
N ARG A 21 -11.57 -20.62 -6.18
CA ARG A 21 -12.66 -20.58 -7.16
C ARG A 21 -12.53 -21.68 -8.22
N ASN A 22 -11.30 -22.02 -8.58
CA ASN A 22 -11.02 -23.04 -9.57
C ASN A 22 -9.89 -23.98 -9.07
N PRO A 23 -10.23 -25.08 -8.37
CA PRO A 23 -9.24 -26.02 -7.85
C PRO A 23 -8.32 -26.68 -8.89
N LYS A 24 -8.67 -26.62 -10.19
CA LYS A 24 -7.80 -27.07 -11.29
C LYS A 24 -6.52 -26.23 -11.44
N LEU A 25 -6.49 -25.04 -10.81
CA LEU A 25 -5.34 -24.15 -10.79
C LEU A 25 -4.33 -24.51 -9.68
N LYS A 26 -4.71 -25.37 -8.74
CA LYS A 26 -3.84 -25.79 -7.65
C LYS A 26 -2.52 -26.36 -8.19
N SER A 27 -1.43 -25.99 -7.54
CA SER A 27 -0.06 -26.38 -7.89
C SER A 27 0.42 -25.94 -9.29
N LYS A 28 -0.28 -24.99 -9.92
CA LYS A 28 0.15 -24.41 -11.19
C LYS A 28 0.79 -23.04 -10.98
N ALA A 29 1.79 -22.73 -11.81
CA ALA A 29 2.36 -21.38 -11.87
C ALA A 29 1.33 -20.44 -12.48
N LEU A 30 0.78 -19.52 -11.70
CA LEU A 30 -0.18 -18.53 -12.15
C LEU A 30 0.10 -17.14 -11.59
N VAL A 31 -0.33 -16.14 -12.31
CA VAL A 31 -0.35 -14.75 -11.89
C VAL A 31 -1.73 -14.15 -12.10
N VAL A 32 -2.07 -13.18 -11.26
CA VAL A 32 -3.22 -12.31 -11.45
C VAL A 32 -2.71 -10.95 -11.93
N GLY A 33 -3.32 -10.41 -13.00
CA GLY A 33 -2.93 -9.18 -13.66
C GLY A 33 -2.55 -9.40 -15.12
N GLU A 34 -3.13 -8.62 -16.04
CA GLU A 34 -2.99 -8.86 -17.48
C GLU A 34 -1.70 -8.30 -18.07
N ASN A 35 -1.26 -7.13 -17.62
CA ASN A 35 -0.05 -6.45 -18.12
C ASN A 35 1.07 -6.44 -17.11
N ILE A 36 0.72 -6.21 -15.85
CA ILE A 36 1.63 -6.20 -14.70
C ILE A 36 1.11 -7.23 -13.71
N VAL A 37 2.00 -8.06 -13.23
CA VAL A 37 1.72 -9.03 -12.18
C VAL A 37 1.31 -8.28 -10.91
N THR A 38 0.05 -8.43 -10.51
CA THR A 38 -0.44 -7.92 -9.22
C THR A 38 -0.07 -8.89 -8.11
N THR A 39 -0.34 -10.18 -8.32
CA THR A 39 0.02 -11.25 -7.37
C THR A 39 0.48 -12.49 -8.14
N ALA A 40 1.55 -13.13 -7.64
CA ALA A 40 2.06 -14.39 -8.18
C ALA A 40 1.83 -15.53 -7.18
N SER A 41 1.39 -16.70 -7.66
CA SER A 41 1.31 -17.92 -6.85
C SER A 41 2.70 -18.35 -6.36
N TYR A 42 2.79 -19.14 -5.30
CA TYR A 42 4.07 -19.64 -4.81
C TYR A 42 4.79 -20.50 -5.86
N GLU A 43 4.05 -21.22 -6.69
CA GLU A 43 4.58 -21.94 -7.84
C GLU A 43 5.23 -21.01 -8.87
N ALA A 44 4.59 -19.88 -9.17
CA ALA A 44 5.17 -18.87 -10.08
C ALA A 44 6.41 -18.20 -9.47
N ARG A 45 6.41 -17.93 -8.15
CA ARG A 45 7.56 -17.35 -7.43
C ARG A 45 8.82 -18.23 -7.50
N LYS A 46 8.69 -19.56 -7.64
CA LYS A 46 9.84 -20.47 -7.84
C LYS A 46 10.61 -20.20 -9.13
N TYR A 47 9.96 -19.59 -10.13
CA TYR A 47 10.59 -19.13 -11.37
C TYR A 47 11.12 -17.70 -11.29
N GLY A 48 11.13 -17.07 -10.09
CA GLY A 48 11.55 -15.68 -9.92
C GLY A 48 10.47 -14.65 -10.28
N ILE A 49 9.23 -15.08 -10.54
CA ILE A 49 8.13 -14.17 -10.88
C ILE A 49 7.61 -13.53 -9.60
N HIS A 50 7.40 -12.21 -9.63
CA HIS A 50 6.98 -11.42 -8.46
C HIS A 50 6.03 -10.27 -8.88
N SER A 51 5.33 -9.69 -7.89
CA SER A 51 4.48 -8.52 -8.10
C SER A 51 5.27 -7.35 -8.72
N ALA A 52 4.59 -6.54 -9.51
CA ALA A 52 5.11 -5.44 -10.30
C ALA A 52 6.01 -5.85 -11.51
N MET A 53 6.22 -7.15 -11.78
CA MET A 53 6.86 -7.63 -13.00
C MET A 53 5.91 -7.48 -14.19
N LYS A 54 6.43 -7.18 -15.39
CA LYS A 54 5.60 -7.26 -16.61
C LYS A 54 5.22 -8.70 -16.89
N VAL A 55 3.98 -8.93 -17.29
CA VAL A 55 3.51 -10.28 -17.63
C VAL A 55 4.26 -10.85 -18.84
N SER A 56 4.65 -10.01 -19.80
CA SER A 56 5.54 -10.40 -20.90
C SER A 56 6.85 -11.01 -20.40
N ASP A 57 7.48 -10.35 -19.43
CA ASP A 57 8.76 -10.80 -18.86
C ASP A 57 8.53 -12.07 -18.03
N ALA A 58 7.45 -12.12 -17.24
CA ALA A 58 7.09 -13.30 -16.46
C ALA A 58 6.90 -14.56 -17.33
N LYS A 59 6.32 -14.42 -18.52
CA LYS A 59 6.17 -15.51 -19.49
C LYS A 59 7.50 -16.02 -20.06
N LEU A 60 8.54 -15.18 -20.11
CA LEU A 60 9.89 -15.62 -20.49
C LEU A 60 10.49 -16.54 -19.42
N PHE A 61 10.22 -16.27 -18.13
CA PHE A 61 10.67 -17.14 -17.04
C PHE A 61 9.85 -18.44 -16.92
N CYS A 62 8.57 -18.40 -17.27
CA CYS A 62 7.67 -19.55 -17.24
C CYS A 62 6.74 -19.55 -18.44
N PRO A 63 7.10 -20.23 -19.57
CA PRO A 63 6.28 -20.26 -20.78
C PRO A 63 4.87 -20.83 -20.59
N LYS A 64 4.69 -21.68 -19.58
CA LYS A 64 3.37 -22.27 -19.21
C LYS A 64 2.63 -21.47 -18.14
N LEU A 65 3.03 -20.22 -17.90
CA LEU A 65 2.41 -19.33 -16.91
C LEU A 65 0.94 -19.08 -17.25
N ILE A 66 0.07 -19.34 -16.29
CA ILE A 66 -1.36 -19.00 -16.41
C ILE A 66 -1.50 -17.53 -15.96
N VAL A 67 -2.16 -16.74 -16.79
CA VAL A 67 -2.44 -15.33 -16.52
C VAL A 67 -3.93 -15.17 -16.34
N LEU A 68 -4.36 -14.60 -15.22
CA LEU A 68 -5.76 -14.37 -14.89
C LEU A 68 -6.04 -12.87 -14.77
N PRO A 69 -7.23 -12.41 -15.16
CA PRO A 69 -7.64 -11.04 -14.97
C PRO A 69 -7.85 -10.73 -13.49
N VAL A 70 -7.88 -9.43 -13.16
CA VAL A 70 -8.13 -8.96 -11.79
C VAL A 70 -9.64 -8.87 -11.54
N ASP A 71 -10.15 -9.62 -10.56
CA ASP A 71 -11.52 -9.49 -10.06
C ASP A 71 -11.52 -8.69 -8.74
N LYS A 72 -11.38 -7.37 -8.87
CA LYS A 72 -11.25 -6.48 -7.72
C LYS A 72 -12.46 -6.54 -6.77
N THR A 73 -13.64 -6.76 -7.32
CA THR A 73 -14.90 -6.82 -6.53
C THR A 73 -14.87 -8.00 -5.56
N GLU A 74 -14.50 -9.17 -6.06
CA GLU A 74 -14.40 -10.38 -5.23
C GLU A 74 -13.28 -10.28 -4.20
N TYR A 75 -12.13 -9.72 -4.58
CA TYR A 75 -11.01 -9.57 -3.64
C TYR A 75 -11.35 -8.61 -2.49
N ILE A 76 -12.05 -7.51 -2.76
CA ILE A 76 -12.53 -6.59 -1.73
C ILE A 76 -13.58 -7.27 -0.85
N ARG A 77 -14.48 -8.09 -1.41
CA ARG A 77 -15.50 -8.81 -0.64
C ARG A 77 -14.85 -9.72 0.40
N ILE A 78 -13.88 -10.54 -0.02
CA ILE A 78 -13.16 -11.45 0.89
C ILE A 78 -12.31 -10.69 1.91
N SER A 79 -11.64 -9.61 1.48
CA SER A 79 -10.92 -8.72 2.38
C SER A 79 -11.82 -8.18 3.49
N ASN A 80 -13.03 -7.72 3.15
CA ASN A 80 -14.00 -7.22 4.12
C ASN A 80 -14.48 -8.31 5.10
N GLU A 81 -14.61 -9.56 4.68
CA GLU A 81 -14.93 -10.67 5.59
C GLU A 81 -13.81 -10.88 6.62
N ILE A 82 -12.55 -10.82 6.16
CA ILE A 82 -11.38 -10.91 7.04
C ILE A 82 -11.34 -9.71 8.01
N HIS A 83 -11.53 -8.50 7.49
CA HIS A 83 -11.56 -7.27 8.32
C HIS A 83 -12.65 -7.34 9.39
N ASN A 84 -13.85 -7.79 9.02
CA ASN A 84 -14.96 -7.96 9.96
C ASN A 84 -14.67 -9.01 11.04
N LEU A 85 -13.94 -10.08 10.71
CA LEU A 85 -13.47 -11.05 11.70
C LEU A 85 -12.49 -10.40 12.68
N ILE A 86 -11.53 -9.63 12.18
CA ILE A 86 -10.49 -8.97 12.98
C ILE A 86 -11.12 -7.92 13.92
N LEU A 87 -12.06 -7.12 13.42
CA LEU A 87 -12.75 -6.11 14.21
C LEU A 87 -13.60 -6.68 15.37
N LYS A 88 -13.92 -7.98 15.34
CA LYS A 88 -14.54 -8.67 16.50
C LYS A 88 -13.54 -8.96 17.63
N ILE A 89 -12.24 -8.90 17.36
CA ILE A 89 -11.18 -9.13 18.34
C ILE A 89 -10.82 -7.81 19.04
N THR A 90 -10.57 -6.77 18.27
CA THR A 90 -10.24 -5.43 18.75
C THR A 90 -10.53 -4.38 17.67
N ASN A 91 -10.74 -3.14 18.08
CA ASN A 91 -10.83 -2.00 17.17
C ASN A 91 -9.47 -1.33 16.91
N LYS A 92 -8.41 -1.71 17.65
CA LYS A 92 -7.04 -1.21 17.46
C LYS A 92 -6.37 -1.95 16.30
N VAL A 93 -6.83 -1.67 15.08
CA VAL A 93 -6.40 -2.35 13.84
C VAL A 93 -6.07 -1.32 12.77
N GLU A 94 -4.92 -1.43 12.15
CA GLU A 94 -4.51 -0.65 10.99
C GLU A 94 -4.51 -1.56 9.74
N PHE A 95 -5.52 -1.40 8.89
CA PHE A 95 -5.56 -2.07 7.59
C PHE A 95 -4.67 -1.31 6.61
N VAL A 96 -3.51 -1.88 6.29
CA VAL A 96 -2.52 -1.26 5.39
C VAL A 96 -2.90 -1.47 3.94
N ALA A 97 -3.34 -2.68 3.61
CA ALA A 97 -3.80 -3.09 2.29
C ALA A 97 -5.02 -4.03 2.39
N THR A 98 -5.48 -4.55 1.27
CA THR A 98 -6.59 -5.52 1.23
C THR A 98 -6.25 -6.86 1.87
N ASP A 99 -4.97 -7.17 2.02
CA ASP A 99 -4.44 -8.47 2.41
C ASP A 99 -3.49 -8.43 3.61
N GLU A 100 -3.17 -7.25 4.13
CA GLU A 100 -2.28 -7.11 5.29
C GLU A 100 -2.71 -6.00 6.25
N GLY A 101 -2.32 -6.14 7.50
CA GLY A 101 -2.56 -5.13 8.51
C GLY A 101 -1.90 -5.44 9.86
N TYR A 102 -1.94 -4.44 10.74
CA TYR A 102 -1.46 -4.53 12.10
C TYR A 102 -2.61 -4.57 13.08
N ILE A 103 -2.44 -5.34 14.14
CA ILE A 103 -3.41 -5.49 15.23
C ILE A 103 -2.66 -5.25 16.54
N ASP A 104 -3.10 -4.28 17.32
CA ASP A 104 -2.60 -4.09 18.68
C ASP A 104 -3.33 -5.05 19.62
N LEU A 105 -2.61 -6.01 20.16
CA LEU A 105 -3.09 -7.04 21.07
C LEU A 105 -2.71 -6.78 22.52
N THR A 106 -2.09 -5.63 22.83
CA THR A 106 -1.55 -5.30 24.16
C THR A 106 -2.58 -5.48 25.28
N ASP A 107 -3.83 -5.03 25.03
CA ASP A 107 -4.92 -5.15 26.00
C ASP A 107 -5.83 -6.36 25.73
N VAL A 108 -5.49 -7.21 24.74
CA VAL A 108 -6.35 -8.33 24.31
C VAL A 108 -5.86 -9.66 24.85
N ILE A 109 -4.54 -9.87 24.85
CA ILE A 109 -3.93 -11.11 25.30
C ILE A 109 -2.80 -10.86 26.30
N LYS A 110 -2.51 -11.87 27.11
CA LYS A 110 -1.30 -11.86 27.93
C LYS A 110 -0.08 -12.33 27.12
N PRO A 111 1.15 -11.90 27.48
CA PRO A 111 2.38 -12.25 26.72
C PRO A 111 2.55 -13.77 26.51
N GLU A 112 2.25 -14.59 27.50
CA GLU A 112 2.36 -16.05 27.40
C GLU A 112 1.43 -16.68 26.37
N ASN A 113 0.39 -15.96 25.92
CA ASN A 113 -0.62 -16.44 24.98
C ASN A 113 -0.31 -16.08 23.52
N LYS A 114 0.77 -15.35 23.20
CA LYS A 114 1.13 -14.88 21.85
C LYS A 114 1.07 -16.03 20.83
N LYS A 115 1.73 -17.15 21.13
CA LYS A 115 1.79 -18.33 20.25
C LYS A 115 0.43 -18.98 20.00
N ALA A 116 -0.32 -19.23 21.09
CA ALA A 116 -1.64 -19.84 21.01
C ALA A 116 -2.61 -18.97 20.21
N PHE A 117 -2.55 -17.65 20.41
CA PHE A 117 -3.37 -16.70 19.68
C PHE A 117 -3.02 -16.66 18.19
N ALA A 118 -1.73 -16.59 17.81
CA ALA A 118 -1.31 -16.58 16.42
C ALA A 118 -1.76 -17.84 15.67
N ILE A 119 -1.65 -19.02 16.28
CA ILE A 119 -2.13 -20.29 15.71
C ILE A 119 -3.65 -20.25 15.51
N LYS A 120 -4.40 -19.87 16.55
CA LYS A 120 -5.87 -19.80 16.49
C LYS A 120 -6.36 -18.76 15.46
N PHE A 121 -5.70 -17.60 15.38
CA PHE A 121 -6.02 -16.58 14.41
C PHE A 121 -5.88 -17.09 12.97
N LYS A 122 -4.75 -17.70 12.62
CA LYS A 122 -4.50 -18.30 11.30
C LYS A 122 -5.53 -19.40 10.96
N GLN A 123 -5.85 -20.24 11.94
CA GLN A 123 -6.86 -21.27 11.79
C GLN A 123 -8.23 -20.67 11.49
N ARG A 124 -8.61 -19.61 12.21
CA ARG A 124 -9.89 -18.94 12.04
C ARG A 124 -10.03 -18.26 10.68
N ILE A 125 -8.97 -17.62 10.18
CA ILE A 125 -8.93 -17.10 8.82
C ILE A 125 -9.16 -18.22 7.80
N LYS A 126 -8.46 -19.34 7.96
CA LYS A 126 -8.58 -20.50 7.05
C LYS A 126 -9.97 -21.12 7.08
N GLU A 127 -10.58 -21.27 8.24
CA GLU A 127 -11.97 -21.76 8.37
C GLU A 127 -12.97 -20.83 7.69
N LEU A 128 -12.79 -19.50 7.83
CA LEU A 128 -13.70 -18.52 7.25
C LEU A 128 -13.61 -18.44 5.73
N THR A 129 -12.38 -18.45 5.19
CA THR A 129 -12.13 -18.07 3.78
C THR A 129 -11.53 -19.17 2.93
N ASN A 130 -11.13 -20.29 3.53
CA ASN A 130 -10.28 -21.34 2.94
C ASN A 130 -8.92 -20.79 2.43
N LEU A 131 -8.51 -19.59 2.84
CA LEU A 131 -7.22 -18.99 2.53
C LEU A 131 -6.26 -19.15 3.70
N THR A 132 -4.96 -19.01 3.41
CA THR A 132 -3.93 -18.98 4.45
C THR A 132 -3.37 -17.58 4.64
N CYS A 133 -2.88 -17.31 5.84
CA CYS A 133 -2.12 -16.11 6.15
C CYS A 133 -0.87 -16.46 6.95
N SER A 134 0.13 -15.61 6.84
CA SER A 134 1.33 -15.64 7.69
C SER A 134 1.25 -14.54 8.73
N VAL A 135 1.72 -14.81 9.95
CA VAL A 135 1.57 -13.93 11.10
C VAL A 135 2.91 -13.68 11.76
N GLY A 136 3.18 -12.42 12.06
CA GLY A 136 4.31 -12.00 12.88
C GLY A 136 3.84 -11.31 14.15
N VAL A 137 4.42 -11.66 15.30
CA VAL A 137 4.16 -10.96 16.55
C VAL A 137 5.47 -10.34 17.03
N GLY A 138 5.40 -9.12 17.52
CA GLY A 138 6.55 -8.41 18.04
C GLY A 138 6.16 -7.31 19.02
N PHE A 139 7.13 -6.57 19.46
CA PHE A 139 7.00 -5.49 20.45
C PHE A 139 6.71 -4.12 19.79
N ASN A 140 6.76 -4.04 18.47
CA ASN A 140 6.37 -2.88 17.64
C ASN A 140 5.97 -3.30 16.21
N LYS A 141 5.53 -2.36 15.38
CA LYS A 141 5.09 -2.64 14.00
C LYS A 141 6.20 -3.20 13.13
N LEU A 142 7.43 -2.67 13.26
CA LEU A 142 8.59 -3.14 12.51
C LEU A 142 8.90 -4.61 12.79
N SER A 143 9.02 -4.98 14.06
CA SER A 143 9.33 -6.35 14.47
C SER A 143 8.22 -7.32 14.05
N ALA A 144 6.96 -6.94 14.20
CA ALA A 144 5.82 -7.74 13.75
C ALA A 144 5.81 -7.94 12.22
N LYS A 145 6.11 -6.89 11.43
CA LYS A 145 6.20 -6.99 9.96
C LYS A 145 7.28 -7.94 9.51
N ILE A 146 8.49 -7.78 10.04
CA ILE A 146 9.61 -8.66 9.70
C ILE A 146 9.32 -10.11 10.13
N ALA A 147 8.73 -10.30 11.31
CA ALA A 147 8.35 -11.62 11.80
C ALA A 147 7.37 -12.33 10.86
N SER A 148 6.39 -11.64 10.29
CA SER A 148 5.40 -12.24 9.41
C SER A 148 5.98 -12.80 8.10
N ASP A 149 7.17 -12.31 7.68
CA ASP A 149 7.83 -12.75 6.45
C ASP A 149 8.76 -13.96 6.63
N ILE A 150 9.18 -14.28 7.88
CA ILE A 150 10.21 -15.29 8.15
C ILE A 150 9.80 -16.70 7.70
N ASN A 151 8.58 -17.11 8.01
CA ASN A 151 8.11 -18.48 7.79
C ASN A 151 6.97 -18.57 6.75
N LYS A 152 6.93 -17.67 5.75
CA LYS A 152 5.94 -17.75 4.65
C LYS A 152 6.13 -19.00 3.78
N PRO A 153 5.06 -19.63 3.29
CA PRO A 153 3.65 -19.38 3.57
C PRO A 153 3.11 -20.10 4.81
N PHE A 154 1.95 -19.68 5.29
CA PHE A 154 1.20 -20.25 6.41
C PHE A 154 2.04 -20.41 7.66
N GLY A 155 3.02 -19.55 7.84
CA GLY A 155 3.91 -19.53 8.97
C GLY A 155 3.47 -18.58 10.08
N PHE A 156 4.19 -18.61 11.18
CA PHE A 156 4.22 -17.54 12.16
C PHE A 156 5.62 -17.46 12.78
N PHE A 157 5.95 -16.27 13.25
CA PHE A 157 7.17 -16.03 14.03
C PHE A 157 6.88 -14.98 15.11
N ILE A 158 7.59 -15.06 16.23
CA ILE A 158 7.44 -14.16 17.37
C ILE A 158 8.83 -13.66 17.75
N PHE A 159 8.98 -12.34 17.83
CA PHE A 159 10.11 -11.69 18.47
C PHE A 159 9.68 -11.32 19.88
N GLU A 160 10.36 -11.87 20.89
CA GLU A 160 10.03 -11.59 22.28
C GLU A 160 10.60 -10.23 22.73
N ASN A 161 11.76 -9.82 22.20
CA ASN A 161 12.43 -8.59 22.59
C ASN A 161 13.36 -8.04 21.49
N GLU A 162 13.92 -6.87 21.72
CA GLU A 162 14.84 -6.20 20.79
C GLU A 162 16.14 -6.98 20.57
N GLU A 163 16.67 -7.63 21.59
CA GLU A 163 17.93 -8.39 21.49
C GLU A 163 17.77 -9.56 20.52
N GLU A 164 16.70 -10.32 20.64
CA GLU A 164 16.37 -11.43 19.72
C GLU A 164 16.16 -10.90 18.31
N PHE A 165 15.43 -9.79 18.15
CA PHE A 165 15.22 -9.16 16.87
C PHE A 165 16.54 -8.75 16.20
N ILE A 166 17.39 -7.99 16.90
CA ILE A 166 18.69 -7.54 16.38
C ILE A 166 19.55 -8.73 15.99
N LYS A 167 19.64 -9.73 16.84
CA LYS A 167 20.40 -10.97 16.56
C LYS A 167 19.91 -11.66 15.29
N HIS A 168 18.59 -11.72 15.10
CA HIS A 168 17.99 -12.37 13.93
C HIS A 168 18.26 -11.64 12.63
N ILE A 169 18.22 -10.28 12.63
CA ILE A 169 18.33 -9.50 11.41
C ILE A 169 19.76 -9.08 11.05
N SER A 170 20.70 -9.07 12.01
CA SER A 170 22.05 -8.49 11.82
C SER A 170 22.77 -9.02 10.59
N ASP A 171 22.73 -10.31 10.34
CA ASP A 171 23.39 -10.96 9.20
C ASP A 171 22.50 -11.03 7.93
N LYS A 172 21.30 -10.46 7.98
CA LYS A 172 20.43 -10.39 6.81
C LYS A 172 20.83 -9.22 5.90
N LYS A 173 20.50 -9.37 4.60
CA LYS A 173 20.67 -8.26 3.65
C LYS A 173 19.85 -7.05 4.11
N ILE A 174 20.41 -5.85 3.97
CA ILE A 174 19.78 -4.59 4.41
C ILE A 174 18.38 -4.37 3.80
N LYS A 175 18.07 -5.02 2.70
CA LYS A 175 16.73 -5.01 2.06
C LYS A 175 15.61 -5.57 2.93
N ILE A 176 15.91 -6.29 4.02
CA ILE A 176 14.89 -6.76 4.97
C ILE A 176 14.22 -5.58 5.70
N ILE A 177 14.90 -4.45 5.79
CA ILE A 177 14.39 -3.26 6.47
C ILE A 177 13.33 -2.58 5.59
N PRO A 178 12.10 -2.40 6.09
CA PRO A 178 11.07 -1.65 5.39
C PRO A 178 11.54 -0.25 4.99
N GLY A 179 11.24 0.17 3.77
CA GLY A 179 11.74 1.44 3.21
C GLY A 179 13.08 1.32 2.45
N VAL A 180 13.82 0.21 2.57
CA VAL A 180 15.02 -0.05 1.75
C VAL A 180 14.62 -0.74 0.44
N GLY A 181 13.97 0.02 -0.43
CA GLY A 181 13.64 -0.43 -1.78
C GLY A 181 14.84 -0.45 -2.73
N LYS A 182 14.62 -0.90 -3.98
CA LYS A 182 15.68 -1.07 -4.99
C LYS A 182 16.59 0.16 -5.15
N LYS A 183 16.01 1.36 -5.27
CA LYS A 183 16.78 2.61 -5.47
C LYS A 183 17.65 2.96 -4.25
N PHE A 184 17.10 2.84 -3.04
CA PHE A 184 17.87 3.15 -1.83
C PHE A 184 18.94 2.10 -1.56
N PHE A 185 18.67 0.84 -1.86
CA PHE A 185 19.68 -0.22 -1.77
C PHE A 185 20.89 0.04 -2.68
N GLU A 186 20.71 0.51 -3.92
CA GLU A 186 21.84 0.85 -4.79
C GLU A 186 22.69 2.01 -4.21
N ILE A 187 22.07 2.98 -3.55
CA ILE A 187 22.78 4.03 -2.83
C ILE A 187 23.58 3.44 -1.66
N LEU A 188 22.97 2.60 -0.82
CA LEU A 188 23.64 1.95 0.31
C LEU A 188 24.78 1.05 -0.12
N LYS A 189 24.63 0.35 -1.24
CA LYS A 189 25.67 -0.49 -1.83
C LYS A 189 26.92 0.30 -2.20
N ASN A 190 26.78 1.51 -2.75
CA ASN A 190 27.92 2.38 -3.07
C ASN A 190 28.68 2.82 -1.80
N ASP A 191 28.04 2.73 -0.64
CA ASP A 191 28.63 3.02 0.68
C ASP A 191 29.11 1.74 1.41
N ASN A 192 29.18 0.60 0.72
CA ASN A 192 29.53 -0.71 1.27
C ASN A 192 28.58 -1.16 2.42
N ILE A 193 27.29 -0.80 2.34
CA ILE A 193 26.26 -1.25 3.26
C ILE A 193 25.39 -2.30 2.54
N PHE A 194 25.66 -3.57 2.83
CA PHE A 194 24.97 -4.73 2.25
C PHE A 194 24.07 -5.45 3.25
N TYR A 195 24.50 -5.47 4.52
CA TYR A 195 23.85 -6.19 5.62
C TYR A 195 23.41 -5.21 6.69
N VAL A 196 22.44 -5.64 7.50
CA VAL A 196 21.93 -4.83 8.62
C VAL A 196 23.06 -4.42 9.57
N LYS A 197 23.97 -5.35 9.90
CA LYS A 197 25.14 -5.09 10.77
C LYS A 197 26.06 -3.98 10.27
N ASP A 198 26.13 -3.74 8.96
CA ASP A 198 27.01 -2.71 8.40
C ASP A 198 26.61 -1.30 8.83
N VAL A 199 25.36 -1.12 9.27
CA VAL A 199 24.82 0.18 9.69
C VAL A 199 25.20 0.52 11.13
N PHE A 200 25.46 -0.46 12.00
CA PHE A 200 25.69 -0.22 13.44
C PHE A 200 26.87 0.70 13.75
N LYS A 201 27.87 0.74 12.87
CA LYS A 201 29.06 1.61 13.03
C LYS A 201 28.79 3.09 12.78
N TYR A 202 27.63 3.44 12.23
CA TYR A 202 27.29 4.82 11.88
C TYR A 202 26.40 5.45 12.95
N SER A 203 26.65 6.73 13.27
CA SER A 203 25.79 7.53 14.13
C SER A 203 24.52 7.96 13.39
N LEU A 204 23.50 8.35 14.15
CA LEU A 204 22.27 8.93 13.61
C LEU A 204 22.57 10.17 12.77
N ASP A 205 23.39 11.09 13.29
CA ASP A 205 23.73 12.34 12.60
C ASP A 205 24.43 12.09 11.27
N TYR A 206 25.32 11.10 11.21
CA TYR A 206 25.98 10.71 9.95
C TYR A 206 24.96 10.23 8.92
N LEU A 207 24.05 9.33 9.33
CA LEU A 207 23.06 8.77 8.41
C LEU A 207 22.05 9.82 7.93
N VAL A 208 21.62 10.72 8.84
CA VAL A 208 20.73 11.82 8.49
C VAL A 208 21.39 12.81 7.54
N LYS A 209 22.64 13.19 7.80
CA LYS A 209 23.42 14.09 6.91
C LYS A 209 23.60 13.49 5.52
N LYS A 210 23.79 12.17 5.44
CA LYS A 210 24.12 11.48 4.18
C LYS A 210 22.90 11.14 3.34
N TYR A 211 21.82 10.65 3.96
CA TYR A 211 20.66 10.11 3.24
C TYR A 211 19.38 10.97 3.38
N GLY A 212 19.47 12.06 4.12
CA GLY A 212 18.35 12.93 4.50
C GLY A 212 17.65 12.42 5.75
N LYS A 213 16.90 13.33 6.42
CA LYS A 213 16.27 13.09 7.72
C LYS A 213 15.45 11.78 7.74
N SER A 214 14.45 11.68 6.89
CA SER A 214 13.52 10.55 6.88
C SER A 214 14.22 9.19 6.67
N ARG A 215 15.11 9.09 5.67
CA ARG A 215 15.81 7.81 5.38
C ARG A 215 16.87 7.49 6.42
N GLY A 216 17.61 8.50 6.90
CA GLY A 216 18.66 8.33 7.90
C GLY A 216 18.11 7.89 9.24
N GLU A 217 17.04 8.54 9.72
CA GLU A 217 16.34 8.17 10.95
C GLU A 217 15.72 6.77 10.84
N ASN A 218 14.99 6.50 9.75
CA ASN A 218 14.39 5.18 9.54
C ASN A 218 15.45 4.07 9.53
N LEU A 219 16.55 4.25 8.80
CA LEU A 219 17.62 3.26 8.72
C LEU A 219 18.27 3.03 10.10
N TYR A 220 18.61 4.11 10.82
CA TYR A 220 19.23 4.04 12.15
C TYR A 220 18.34 3.31 13.16
N CYS A 221 17.06 3.70 13.23
CA CYS A 221 16.09 3.14 14.16
C CYS A 221 15.76 1.69 13.82
N SER A 222 15.45 1.42 12.55
CA SER A 222 14.97 0.09 12.13
C SER A 222 16.01 -1.02 12.35
N VAL A 223 17.31 -0.77 12.09
CA VAL A 223 18.33 -1.80 12.34
C VAL A 223 18.51 -2.10 13.84
N ARG A 224 18.08 -1.21 14.70
CA ARG A 224 18.13 -1.32 16.17
C ARG A 224 16.81 -1.77 16.79
N GLY A 225 15.82 -2.14 15.97
CA GLY A 225 14.50 -2.55 16.47
C GLY A 225 13.65 -1.42 17.03
N ILE A 226 14.06 -0.16 16.81
CA ILE A 226 13.36 1.01 17.33
C ILE A 226 12.27 1.43 16.34
N ASP A 227 11.03 1.43 16.79
CA ASP A 227 9.86 1.89 16.03
C ASP A 227 8.81 2.41 17.03
N PHE A 228 8.53 3.70 16.95
CA PHE A 228 7.58 4.38 17.82
C PHE A 228 6.17 4.50 17.23
N ASP A 229 5.99 4.05 15.99
CA ASP A 229 4.69 4.14 15.33
C ASP A 229 3.65 3.33 16.08
N GLU A 230 2.51 3.96 16.30
CA GLU A 230 1.34 3.29 16.85
C GLU A 230 0.52 2.62 15.75
N VAL A 231 -0.32 1.66 16.14
CA VAL A 231 -1.33 1.09 15.24
C VAL A 231 -2.40 2.14 14.99
N GLU A 232 -2.45 2.68 13.76
CA GLU A 232 -3.31 3.79 13.37
C GLU A 232 -4.71 3.29 12.99
N TYR A 233 -5.57 3.10 13.97
CA TYR A 233 -6.93 2.57 13.79
C TYR A 233 -7.97 3.62 13.34
N GLN A 234 -7.63 4.91 13.36
CA GLN A 234 -8.46 6.01 12.89
C GLN A 234 -7.73 6.83 11.83
N ARG A 235 -7.55 6.23 10.66
CA ARG A 235 -6.84 6.89 9.57
C ARG A 235 -7.69 7.99 8.95
N GLU A 236 -7.18 9.20 8.94
CA GLU A 236 -7.80 10.31 8.22
C GLU A 236 -7.58 10.18 6.72
N ILE A 237 -8.63 10.52 5.95
CA ILE A 237 -8.53 10.60 4.49
C ILE A 237 -7.89 11.93 4.13
N HIS A 238 -6.68 11.92 3.62
CA HIS A 238 -5.97 13.13 3.18
C HIS A 238 -6.23 13.46 1.71
N SER A 239 -6.44 12.45 0.88
CA SER A 239 -6.77 12.61 -0.54
C SER A 239 -7.60 11.45 -1.06
N ILE A 240 -8.39 11.72 -2.11
CA ILE A 240 -9.13 10.71 -2.87
C ILE A 240 -8.74 10.88 -4.32
N GLY A 241 -8.25 9.82 -4.97
CA GLY A 241 -7.86 9.91 -6.37
C GLY A 241 -7.90 8.57 -7.07
N ASN A 242 -7.97 8.63 -8.39
CA ASN A 242 -7.84 7.50 -9.29
C ASN A 242 -6.95 7.88 -10.45
N GLU A 243 -6.15 6.92 -10.89
CA GLU A 243 -5.38 7.06 -12.13
C GLU A 243 -5.49 5.76 -12.94
N GLU A 244 -5.45 5.92 -14.24
CA GLU A 244 -5.46 4.80 -15.17
C GLU A 244 -4.30 4.89 -16.15
N THR A 245 -3.69 3.74 -16.41
CA THR A 245 -2.65 3.60 -17.43
C THR A 245 -3.26 2.88 -18.63
N PHE A 246 -3.34 3.58 -19.74
CA PHE A 246 -3.98 3.09 -20.96
C PHE A 246 -3.05 2.14 -21.70
N LEU A 247 -3.61 1.04 -22.21
CA LEU A 247 -2.90 0.11 -23.09
C LEU A 247 -2.56 0.75 -24.42
N ILE A 248 -3.54 1.45 -24.98
CA ILE A 248 -3.41 2.28 -26.17
C ILE A 248 -3.40 3.72 -25.68
N PRO A 249 -2.29 4.45 -25.85
CA PRO A 249 -2.20 5.85 -25.41
C PRO A 249 -3.26 6.72 -26.08
N LEU A 250 -3.77 7.70 -25.33
CA LEU A 250 -4.78 8.64 -25.84
C LEU A 250 -4.13 9.63 -26.80
N GLN A 251 -4.69 9.72 -28.01
CA GLN A 251 -4.08 10.46 -29.11
C GLN A 251 -4.63 11.88 -29.28
N ASN A 252 -5.84 12.14 -28.82
CA ASN A 252 -6.52 13.41 -29.04
C ASN A 252 -7.28 13.91 -27.81
N ASN A 253 -7.65 15.19 -27.83
CA ASN A 253 -8.32 15.81 -26.71
C ASN A 253 -9.69 15.20 -26.41
N SER A 254 -10.42 14.70 -27.40
CA SER A 254 -11.72 14.07 -27.16
C SER A 254 -11.60 12.77 -26.37
N GLU A 255 -10.57 11.97 -26.65
CA GLU A 255 -10.25 10.77 -25.86
C GLU A 255 -9.84 11.14 -24.43
N ILE A 256 -8.97 12.15 -24.29
CA ILE A 256 -8.50 12.63 -22.96
C ILE A 256 -9.71 13.10 -22.13
N ILE A 257 -10.61 13.89 -22.70
CA ILE A 257 -11.80 14.39 -21.99
C ILE A 257 -12.76 13.25 -21.65
N ARG A 258 -12.96 12.29 -22.53
CA ARG A 258 -13.78 11.12 -22.26
C ARG A 258 -13.27 10.33 -21.04
N GLU A 259 -11.96 10.02 -21.01
CA GLU A 259 -11.34 9.28 -19.90
C GLU A 259 -11.28 10.15 -18.61
N PHE A 260 -11.05 11.45 -18.75
CA PHE A 260 -11.16 12.39 -17.63
C PHE A 260 -12.56 12.33 -17.00
N ASN A 261 -13.61 12.38 -17.80
CA ASN A 261 -15.00 12.31 -17.29
C ASN A 261 -15.24 11.02 -16.52
N SER A 262 -14.80 9.87 -17.04
CA SER A 262 -14.92 8.59 -16.36
C SER A 262 -14.17 8.57 -15.02
N LEU A 263 -12.92 9.02 -14.99
CA LEU A 263 -12.11 9.10 -13.77
C LEU A 263 -12.69 10.10 -12.76
N PHE A 264 -13.21 11.23 -13.25
CA PHE A 264 -13.86 12.24 -12.41
C PHE A 264 -15.09 11.67 -11.72
N GLU A 265 -16.00 11.07 -12.47
CA GLU A 265 -17.22 10.47 -11.90
C GLU A 265 -16.89 9.45 -10.81
N TYR A 266 -15.99 8.52 -11.10
CA TYR A 266 -15.59 7.50 -10.13
C TYR A 266 -14.92 8.10 -8.88
N THR A 267 -14.09 9.14 -9.07
CA THR A 267 -13.42 9.82 -7.94
C THR A 267 -14.42 10.63 -7.12
N PHE A 268 -15.39 11.27 -7.78
CA PHE A 268 -16.43 12.05 -7.13
C PHE A 268 -17.39 11.16 -6.32
N GLU A 269 -17.82 10.03 -6.85
CA GLU A 269 -18.61 9.03 -6.11
C GLU A 269 -17.92 8.62 -4.80
N ARG A 270 -16.60 8.42 -4.84
CA ARG A 270 -15.82 8.12 -3.64
C ARG A 270 -15.78 9.28 -2.64
N LEU A 271 -15.74 10.53 -3.11
CA LEU A 271 -15.83 11.72 -2.25
C LEU A 271 -17.15 11.72 -1.49
N ILE A 272 -18.27 11.51 -2.19
CA ILE A 272 -19.62 11.48 -1.63
C ILE A 272 -19.78 10.30 -0.66
N LYS A 273 -19.34 9.11 -1.05
CA LYS A 273 -19.41 7.90 -0.21
C LYS A 273 -18.71 8.06 1.13
N ASN A 274 -17.59 8.78 1.15
CA ASN A 274 -16.83 9.05 2.38
C ASN A 274 -17.38 10.26 3.17
N ASN A 275 -18.41 10.93 2.67
CA ASN A 275 -19.05 12.10 3.28
C ASN A 275 -18.02 13.20 3.65
N VAL A 276 -17.13 13.53 2.73
CA VAL A 276 -16.06 14.52 2.93
C VAL A 276 -16.11 15.61 1.86
N PHE A 277 -15.38 16.70 2.10
CA PHE A 277 -15.24 17.85 1.22
C PHE A 277 -13.80 17.95 0.74
N THR A 278 -13.58 18.50 -0.46
CA THR A 278 -12.25 18.79 -0.98
C THR A 278 -12.00 20.30 -1.07
N GLN A 279 -10.76 20.71 -0.86
CA GLN A 279 -10.32 22.09 -1.08
C GLN A 279 -9.16 22.17 -2.08
N SER A 280 -8.72 21.07 -2.67
CA SER A 280 -7.78 21.10 -3.78
C SER A 280 -8.10 20.02 -4.81
N VAL A 281 -7.79 20.32 -6.06
CA VAL A 281 -7.97 19.40 -7.19
C VAL A 281 -6.65 19.28 -7.94
N THR A 282 -6.39 18.08 -8.45
CA THR A 282 -5.14 17.79 -9.14
C THR A 282 -5.38 16.88 -10.34
N ILE A 283 -4.77 17.23 -11.46
CA ILE A 283 -4.66 16.37 -12.66
C ILE A 283 -3.22 15.93 -12.80
N LYS A 284 -3.03 14.65 -12.99
CA LYS A 284 -1.75 14.03 -13.32
C LYS A 284 -1.81 13.44 -14.72
N MET A 285 -0.85 13.79 -15.55
CA MET A 285 -0.74 13.31 -16.91
C MET A 285 0.67 12.79 -17.14
N ARG A 286 0.77 11.56 -17.71
CA ARG A 286 2.04 10.98 -18.10
C ARG A 286 1.98 10.63 -19.58
N TYR A 287 2.97 11.07 -20.31
CA TYR A 287 3.12 10.83 -21.74
C TYR A 287 3.82 9.48 -22.04
N THR A 288 3.81 9.06 -23.30
CA THR A 288 4.51 7.84 -23.76
C THR A 288 6.02 7.93 -23.56
N SER A 289 6.58 9.13 -23.58
CA SER A 289 7.97 9.44 -23.20
C SER A 289 8.29 9.22 -21.72
N PHE A 290 7.30 8.80 -20.88
CA PHE A 290 7.37 8.69 -19.42
C PHE A 290 7.54 10.01 -18.66
N LYS A 291 7.58 11.15 -19.35
CA LYS A 291 7.48 12.45 -18.67
C LYS A 291 6.12 12.55 -17.97
N THR A 292 6.15 13.01 -16.72
CA THR A 292 4.94 13.13 -15.89
C THR A 292 4.78 14.59 -15.47
N TYR A 293 3.62 15.14 -15.71
CA TYR A 293 3.23 16.47 -15.25
C TYR A 293 2.05 16.35 -14.29
N THR A 294 2.06 17.18 -13.27
CA THR A 294 1.00 17.27 -12.29
C THR A 294 0.64 18.74 -12.12
N LYS A 295 -0.62 19.09 -12.35
CA LYS A 295 -1.15 20.41 -12.12
C LYS A 295 -2.19 20.37 -11.02
N SER A 296 -2.08 21.28 -10.05
CA SER A 296 -2.97 21.38 -8.89
C SER A 296 -3.54 22.78 -8.77
N LYS A 297 -4.79 22.86 -8.31
CA LYS A 297 -5.47 24.11 -8.03
C LYS A 297 -6.11 24.05 -6.65
N LYS A 298 -5.81 25.03 -5.79
CA LYS A 298 -6.50 25.19 -4.51
C LYS A 298 -7.82 25.92 -4.76
N LEU A 299 -8.91 25.34 -4.26
CA LEU A 299 -10.25 25.89 -4.37
C LEU A 299 -10.45 27.01 -3.34
N LYS A 300 -11.29 27.99 -3.65
CA LYS A 300 -11.59 29.12 -2.76
C LYS A 300 -12.17 28.67 -1.41
N PHE A 301 -12.93 27.58 -1.40
CA PHE A 301 -13.55 27.00 -0.22
C PHE A 301 -13.63 25.47 -0.33
N SER A 302 -13.76 24.80 0.80
CA SER A 302 -14.04 23.35 0.85
C SER A 302 -15.43 23.07 0.28
N THR A 303 -15.52 22.17 -0.69
CA THR A 303 -16.76 21.91 -1.39
C THR A 303 -16.93 20.44 -1.76
N ARG A 304 -18.16 20.03 -2.03
CA ARG A 304 -18.57 18.80 -2.70
C ARG A 304 -19.58 19.08 -3.82
N SER A 305 -19.61 20.34 -4.32
CA SER A 305 -20.42 20.70 -5.49
C SER A 305 -19.78 20.10 -6.73
N LYS A 306 -20.48 19.15 -7.37
CA LYS A 306 -19.98 18.43 -8.54
C LYS A 306 -19.61 19.37 -9.69
N ASP A 307 -20.55 20.27 -10.04
CA ASP A 307 -20.38 21.17 -11.16
C ASP A 307 -19.22 22.16 -10.94
N PHE A 308 -19.08 22.66 -9.70
CA PHE A 308 -17.98 23.54 -9.37
C PHE A 308 -16.63 22.84 -9.48
N ILE A 309 -16.48 21.66 -8.86
CA ILE A 309 -15.24 20.87 -8.91
C ILE A 309 -14.93 20.48 -10.35
N TYR A 310 -15.93 20.05 -11.11
CA TYR A 310 -15.77 19.63 -12.49
C TYR A 310 -15.23 20.77 -13.37
N ASN A 311 -15.85 21.97 -13.29
CA ASN A 311 -15.43 23.12 -14.07
C ASN A 311 -13.99 23.57 -13.74
N GLU A 312 -13.62 23.57 -12.45
CA GLU A 312 -12.26 23.89 -12.02
C GLU A 312 -11.24 22.87 -12.55
N MET A 313 -11.60 21.60 -12.61
CA MET A 313 -10.75 20.56 -13.18
C MET A 313 -10.72 20.57 -14.71
N LEU A 314 -11.82 20.95 -15.35
CA LEU A 314 -11.88 21.11 -16.81
C LEU A 314 -10.97 22.23 -17.29
N GLU A 315 -10.92 23.36 -16.57
CA GLU A 315 -9.94 24.42 -16.82
C GLU A 315 -8.50 23.89 -16.65
N LEU A 316 -8.28 23.10 -15.62
CA LEU A 316 -6.95 22.58 -15.28
C LEU A 316 -6.45 21.60 -16.36
N ILE A 317 -7.30 20.67 -16.83
CA ILE A 317 -6.91 19.71 -17.85
C ILE A 317 -6.65 20.38 -19.20
N ASN A 318 -7.46 21.39 -19.56
CA ASN A 318 -7.29 22.17 -20.80
C ASN A 318 -6.02 23.05 -20.78
N SER A 319 -5.44 23.29 -19.60
CA SER A 319 -4.19 24.06 -19.49
C SER A 319 -2.93 23.24 -19.81
N PHE A 320 -3.04 21.92 -19.95
CA PHE A 320 -1.89 21.09 -20.31
C PHE A 320 -1.51 21.31 -21.77
N GLU A 321 -0.23 21.54 -22.00
CA GLU A 321 0.33 21.51 -23.36
C GLU A 321 0.45 20.06 -23.81
N LYS A 322 0.01 19.77 -25.04
CA LYS A 322 0.10 18.45 -25.59
C LYS A 322 1.50 18.25 -26.18
N GLU A 323 2.35 17.54 -25.45
CA GLU A 323 3.72 17.23 -25.90
C GLU A 323 3.79 15.91 -26.67
N ASP A 324 2.92 14.94 -26.34
CA ASP A 324 2.97 13.55 -26.83
C ASP A 324 1.61 12.87 -26.55
N GLU A 325 1.46 11.60 -26.93
CA GLU A 325 0.31 10.78 -26.56
C GLU A 325 0.26 10.52 -25.06
N VAL A 326 -0.94 10.55 -24.47
CA VAL A 326 -1.15 10.38 -23.03
C VAL A 326 -1.26 8.90 -22.67
N ARG A 327 -0.27 8.40 -21.93
CA ARG A 327 -0.22 7.03 -21.43
C ARG A 327 -0.96 6.82 -20.13
N LEU A 328 -1.02 7.84 -19.25
CA LEU A 328 -1.69 7.77 -17.95
C LEU A 328 -2.37 9.10 -17.66
N LEU A 329 -3.58 9.01 -17.17
CA LEU A 329 -4.35 10.12 -16.65
C LEU A 329 -4.78 9.84 -15.22
N GLY A 330 -4.70 10.84 -14.34
CA GLY A 330 -5.12 10.74 -12.94
C GLY A 330 -5.90 11.98 -12.50
N VAL A 331 -6.93 11.74 -11.70
CA VAL A 331 -7.81 12.73 -11.07
C VAL A 331 -7.73 12.57 -9.56
N TYR A 332 -7.46 13.68 -8.85
CA TYR A 332 -7.31 13.64 -7.39
C TYR A 332 -7.99 14.84 -6.73
N PHE A 333 -8.60 14.58 -5.59
CA PHE A 333 -9.13 15.54 -4.64
C PHE A 333 -8.26 15.52 -3.39
N GLY A 334 -7.76 16.67 -2.98
CA GLY A 334 -6.87 16.83 -1.83
C GLY A 334 -7.43 17.81 -0.82
N ASP A 335 -6.65 18.09 0.23
CA ASP A 335 -7.10 18.92 1.35
C ASP A 335 -8.49 18.50 1.84
N ILE A 336 -8.64 17.20 2.10
CA ILE A 336 -9.91 16.59 2.48
C ILE A 336 -10.32 17.04 3.87
N ARG A 337 -11.59 17.39 4.05
CA ARG A 337 -12.17 17.84 5.32
C ARG A 337 -13.51 17.16 5.59
N LYS A 338 -13.79 16.89 6.86
CA LYS A 338 -15.09 16.34 7.30
C LYS A 338 -16.21 17.38 7.29
N ASN A 339 -15.87 18.66 7.45
CA ASN A 339 -16.82 19.76 7.52
C ASN A 339 -16.47 20.83 6.49
N SER A 340 -17.49 21.45 5.87
CA SER A 340 -17.33 22.68 5.09
C SER A 340 -17.30 23.87 6.05
N LEU A 341 -16.11 24.29 6.46
CA LEU A 341 -15.96 25.61 7.09
C LEU A 341 -15.94 26.64 5.96
N VAL A 342 -17.04 27.37 5.78
CA VAL A 342 -17.08 28.58 4.97
C VAL A 342 -16.58 29.70 5.87
N GLN A 343 -15.44 30.27 5.54
CA GLN A 343 -15.01 31.52 6.17
C GLN A 343 -15.97 32.59 5.68
N LEU A 344 -16.85 33.09 6.56
CA LEU A 344 -17.68 34.25 6.28
C LEU A 344 -16.76 35.45 6.17
N GLU A 345 -16.56 35.97 4.96
CA GLU A 345 -16.02 37.29 4.75
C GLU A 345 -17.07 38.30 5.20
N PHE A 346 -16.84 38.93 6.33
CA PHE A 346 -17.60 40.16 6.71
C PHE A 346 -17.19 41.24 5.74
N ASN A 347 -18.02 41.47 4.73
CA ASN A 347 -17.90 42.69 3.89
C ASN A 347 -18.00 43.90 4.81
N LYS A 348 -16.86 44.55 5.04
CA LYS A 348 -16.78 45.88 5.64
C LYS A 348 -17.32 46.94 4.65
N ASN A 349 -18.61 46.90 4.40
CA ASN A 349 -19.27 47.98 3.69
C ASN A 349 -20.65 48.26 4.32
N TYR A 350 -20.61 48.81 5.53
CA TYR A 350 -21.65 49.72 5.98
C TYR A 350 -20.96 51.02 6.30
N LYS A 351 -20.97 51.93 5.32
CA LYS A 351 -20.93 53.38 5.53
C LYS A 351 -22.33 53.91 5.26
#